data_46c3b2b39bd9554d1f20e9396aced9a5
#
_entry.id   46c3b2b39bd9554d1f20e9396aced9a5
#
_cell.length_a   1.000
_cell.length_b   1.000
_cell.length_c   1.000
_cell.angle_alpha   90.00
_cell.angle_beta   90.00
_cell.angle_gamma   90.00
#
_symmetry.space_group_name_H-M   'P 1'
#
loop_
_entity.id
_entity.type
_entity.pdbx_description
1 polymer ?
#
loop_
_entity_poly.entity_id
_entity_poly.type
_entity_poly.pdbx_seq_one_letter_code
_entity_poly.pdbx_strand_id
1 'polypeptide(L)'
;MQSNKQKARIIAFDLDDVLCTRDSDKGDLKKYLSCSPVQKMIDICNECYDSGYEIIIYTARGMTTQNGDVSKIYHNLYELTKAQLTEWGIKHHKLVMGK
;
A
#
# COMPACT_ATOMS: atom_id res chain seq x y z
N MET A 1 -34.05 -1.78 7.88
CA MET A 1 -33.39 -1.75 7.60
C MET A 1 -32.87 -1.64 7.02
N GLN A 2 -32.55 -1.40 6.77
CA GLN A 2 -31.90 -1.36 6.31
C GLN A 2 -31.04 -1.38 5.99
N SER A 3 -30.94 -1.15 5.70
CA SER A 3 -30.10 -1.28 5.26
C SER A 3 -29.17 -1.40 5.25
N ASN A 4 -28.86 -1.54 5.56
CA ASN A 4 -27.96 -1.75 5.50
C ASN A 4 -27.37 -2.45 4.80
N LYS A 5 -27.60 -2.58 4.26
CA LYS A 5 -27.05 -3.05 3.23
C LYS A 5 -26.37 -2.10 2.53
N GLN A 6 -25.90 -1.17 3.11
CA GLN A 6 -25.07 -0.35 2.49
C GLN A 6 -23.87 -1.00 2.18
N LYS A 7 -23.34 -0.95 0.98
CA LYS A 7 -22.10 -1.49 0.62
C LYS A 7 -21.07 -0.72 1.32
N ALA A 8 -20.02 -1.37 1.78
CA ALA A 8 -18.89 -0.69 2.38
C ALA A 8 -18.31 0.24 1.35
N ARG A 9 -17.97 1.44 1.78
CA ARG A 9 -17.28 2.35 0.88
C ARG A 9 -15.83 1.94 0.80
N ILE A 10 -15.25 2.13 -0.36
CA ILE A 10 -13.89 1.72 -0.63
C ILE A 10 -13.04 2.96 -0.79
N ILE A 11 -11.91 2.99 -0.08
CA ILE A 11 -10.94 4.06 -0.22
C ILE A 11 -9.62 3.44 -0.61
N ALA A 12 -9.02 3.96 -1.66
CA ALA A 12 -7.74 3.47 -2.14
C ALA A 12 -6.66 4.48 -1.79
N PHE A 13 -5.55 4.00 -1.24
CA PHE A 13 -4.41 4.84 -0.93
C PHE A 13 -3.22 4.36 -1.74
N ASP A 14 -2.51 5.29 -2.36
CA ASP A 14 -1.21 4.96 -2.93
C ASP A 14 -0.25 4.74 -1.78
N LEU A 15 0.67 3.83 -1.94
CA LEU A 15 1.65 3.57 -0.90
C LEU A 15 2.83 4.53 -1.00
N ASP A 16 3.56 4.47 -2.12
CA ASP A 16 4.77 5.27 -2.24
C ASP A 16 4.40 6.73 -2.50
N ASP A 17 5.04 7.63 -1.77
CA ASP A 17 4.83 9.07 -1.83
C ASP A 17 3.52 9.53 -1.20
N VAL A 18 2.78 8.63 -0.57
CA VAL A 18 1.58 8.99 0.19
C VAL A 18 1.70 8.46 1.60
N LEU A 19 1.74 7.13 1.74
CA LEU A 19 1.85 6.51 3.06
C LEU A 19 3.30 6.33 3.50
N CYS A 20 4.22 6.41 2.56
CA CYS A 20 5.65 6.35 2.86
C CYS A 20 6.41 7.14 1.82
N THR A 21 7.65 7.49 2.14
CA THR A 21 8.52 8.17 1.21
C THR A 21 9.75 7.32 0.99
N ARG A 22 10.35 7.44 -0.18
CA ARG A 22 11.57 6.72 -0.48
C ARG A 22 12.75 7.66 -0.31
N ASP A 23 13.81 7.13 0.27
CA ASP A 23 15.00 7.93 0.49
C ASP A 23 15.92 7.93 -0.73
N SER A 24 15.61 7.10 -1.71
CA SER A 24 16.48 6.95 -2.87
C SER A 24 15.64 6.71 -4.11
N ASP A 25 16.06 7.26 -5.23
CA ASP A 25 15.39 7.04 -6.50
C ASP A 25 16.13 6.05 -7.37
N LYS A 26 17.00 5.26 -6.78
CA LYS A 26 17.70 4.26 -7.56
C LYS A 26 16.71 3.30 -8.17
N GLY A 27 17.04 2.81 -9.33
CA GLY A 27 16.11 2.02 -10.09
C GLY A 27 16.02 0.55 -9.72
N ASP A 28 16.57 0.15 -8.59
CA ASP A 28 16.50 -1.24 -8.20
C ASP A 28 15.61 -1.43 -7.00
N LEU A 29 15.50 -2.66 -6.52
CA LEU A 29 14.58 -2.98 -5.44
C LEU A 29 15.03 -2.41 -4.11
N LYS A 30 16.28 -2.03 -4.00
CA LYS A 30 16.80 -1.53 -2.72
C LYS A 30 16.15 -0.23 -2.31
N LYS A 31 15.63 0.54 -3.27
CA LYS A 31 15.01 1.80 -2.93
C LYS A 31 13.81 1.62 -2.02
N TYR A 32 13.18 0.44 -2.05
CA TYR A 32 12.03 0.19 -1.21
C TYR A 32 12.43 -0.20 0.20
N LEU A 33 13.67 -0.61 0.40
CA LEU A 33 14.15 -0.99 1.73
C LEU A 33 14.41 0.23 2.61
N SER A 34 14.61 1.39 2.01
CA SER A 34 14.92 2.60 2.76
C SER A 34 13.74 3.55 2.83
N CYS A 35 12.54 3.02 2.67
CA CYS A 35 11.34 3.85 2.78
C CYS A 35 11.05 4.21 4.22
N SER A 36 10.49 5.39 4.42
CA SER A 36 10.10 5.86 5.74
C SER A 36 8.60 6.11 5.76
N PRO A 37 7.91 5.74 6.84
CA PRO A 37 6.47 5.94 6.90
C PRO A 37 6.10 7.39 7.06
N VAL A 38 4.95 7.78 6.50
CA VAL A 38 4.39 9.11 6.69
C VAL A 38 3.28 8.96 7.71
N GLN A 39 3.61 9.16 8.97
CA GLN A 39 2.69 8.83 10.05
C GLN A 39 1.35 9.54 9.96
N LYS A 40 1.36 10.80 9.53
CA LYS A 40 0.14 11.54 9.40
C LYS A 40 -0.84 10.87 8.44
N MET A 41 -0.34 10.40 7.31
CA MET A 41 -1.18 9.74 6.33
C MET A 41 -1.59 8.35 6.80
N ILE A 42 -0.72 7.68 7.52
CA ILE A 42 -1.05 6.38 8.08
C ILE A 42 -2.18 6.51 9.09
N ASP A 43 -2.13 7.57 9.89
CA ASP A 43 -3.19 7.81 10.87
C ASP A 43 -4.53 8.03 10.18
N ILE A 44 -4.53 8.77 9.07
CA ILE A 44 -5.75 9.01 8.30
C ILE A 44 -6.27 7.69 7.73
N CYS A 45 -5.38 6.89 7.17
CA CYS A 45 -5.76 5.60 6.62
C CYS A 45 -6.40 4.70 7.69
N ASN A 46 -5.76 4.65 8.85
CA ASN A 46 -6.24 3.81 9.94
C ASN A 46 -7.57 4.30 10.50
N GLU A 47 -7.75 5.61 10.52
CA GLU A 47 -9.00 6.16 10.97
C GLU A 47 -10.13 5.77 10.02
N CYS A 48 -9.87 5.79 8.73
CA CYS A 48 -10.85 5.36 7.75
C CYS A 48 -11.15 3.87 7.92
N TYR A 49 -10.13 3.07 8.16
CA TYR A 49 -10.32 1.65 8.39
C TYR A 49 -11.24 1.43 9.59
N ASP A 50 -10.94 2.14 10.69
CA ASP A 50 -11.71 1.97 11.92
C ASP A 50 -13.14 2.48 11.77
N SER A 51 -13.37 3.37 10.82
CA SER A 51 -14.69 3.91 10.56
C SER A 51 -15.54 3.02 9.65
N GLY A 52 -14.98 1.90 9.20
CA GLY A 52 -15.76 0.95 8.43
C GLY A 52 -15.52 0.97 6.94
N TYR A 53 -14.57 1.77 6.46
CA TYR A 53 -14.27 1.77 5.04
C TYR A 53 -13.41 0.57 4.68
N GLU A 54 -13.61 0.07 3.48
CA GLU A 54 -12.72 -0.95 2.94
C GLU A 54 -11.50 -0.24 2.38
N ILE A 55 -10.31 -0.61 2.87
CA ILE A 55 -9.08 0.07 2.52
C ILE A 55 -8.28 -0.78 1.56
N ILE A 56 -7.92 -0.19 0.42
CA ILE A 56 -7.10 -0.87 -0.58
C ILE A 56 -5.83 -0.06 -0.73
N ILE A 57 -4.69 -0.72 -0.59
CA ILE A 57 -3.40 -0.08 -0.79
C ILE A 57 -2.91 -0.44 -2.18
N TYR A 58 -2.61 0.57 -2.98
CA TYR A 58 -2.09 0.37 -4.33
C TYR A 58 -0.64 0.77 -4.39
N THR A 59 0.13 0.07 -5.18
CA THR A 59 1.50 0.48 -5.40
C THR A 59 1.96 0.02 -6.78
N ALA A 60 2.83 0.83 -7.38
CA ALA A 60 3.44 0.49 -8.66
C ALA A 60 4.85 -0.06 -8.47
N ARG A 61 5.15 -0.52 -7.24
CA ARG A 61 6.49 -1.03 -6.96
C ARG A 61 6.88 -2.10 -7.95
N GLY A 62 8.08 -1.96 -8.46
CA GLY A 62 8.65 -2.93 -9.36
C GLY A 62 8.19 -2.83 -10.80
N MET A 63 7.21 -1.98 -11.12
CA MET A 63 6.71 -1.90 -12.48
C MET A 63 7.81 -1.58 -13.47
N THR A 64 8.59 -0.55 -13.18
CA THR A 64 9.68 -0.18 -14.07
C THR A 64 10.80 -1.19 -14.02
N THR A 65 11.17 -1.62 -12.81
CA THR A 65 12.26 -2.55 -12.61
C THR A 65 11.99 -3.90 -13.25
N GLN A 66 10.73 -4.34 -13.21
CA GLN A 66 10.34 -5.65 -13.69
C GLN A 66 9.68 -5.58 -15.05
N ASN A 67 9.79 -4.44 -15.72
CA ASN A 67 9.16 -4.26 -17.03
C ASN A 67 7.64 -4.50 -17.00
N GLY A 68 7.04 -4.21 -15.86
CA GLY A 68 5.59 -4.33 -15.75
C GLY A 68 5.05 -5.73 -15.58
N ASP A 69 5.93 -6.71 -15.38
CA ASP A 69 5.49 -8.09 -15.21
C ASP A 69 4.88 -8.24 -13.82
N VAL A 70 3.57 -8.29 -13.75
CA VAL A 70 2.85 -8.33 -12.48
C VAL A 70 3.19 -9.57 -11.67
N SER A 71 3.38 -10.70 -12.34
CA SER A 71 3.74 -11.93 -11.64
C SER A 71 5.05 -11.79 -10.89
N LYS A 72 6.04 -11.20 -11.54
CA LYS A 72 7.33 -11.01 -10.89
C LYS A 72 7.25 -9.98 -9.79
N ILE A 73 6.42 -8.95 -9.97
CA ILE A 73 6.24 -7.95 -8.94
C ILE A 73 5.71 -8.60 -7.67
N TYR A 74 4.69 -9.41 -7.79
CA TYR A 74 4.16 -10.09 -6.64
C TYR A 74 5.20 -11.01 -6.00
N HIS A 75 5.88 -11.78 -6.84
CA HIS A 75 6.84 -12.75 -6.34
C HIS A 75 7.99 -12.08 -5.59
N ASN A 76 8.50 -10.97 -6.14
CA ASN A 76 9.71 -10.34 -5.59
C ASN A 76 9.44 -9.29 -4.53
N LEU A 77 8.31 -8.62 -4.59
CA LEU A 77 8.05 -7.48 -3.72
C LEU A 77 6.90 -7.64 -2.76
N TYR A 78 6.05 -8.63 -2.98
CA TYR A 78 4.85 -8.77 -2.15
C TYR A 78 5.22 -8.93 -0.67
N GLU A 79 6.12 -9.86 -0.39
CA GLU A 79 6.49 -10.12 1.00
C GLU A 79 7.13 -8.91 1.66
N LEU A 80 7.99 -8.22 0.93
CA LEU A 80 8.62 -7.02 1.46
C LEU A 80 7.56 -5.97 1.79
N THR A 81 6.65 -5.75 0.86
CA THR A 81 5.64 -4.71 1.04
C THR A 81 4.70 -5.05 2.18
N LYS A 82 4.27 -6.31 2.28
CA LYS A 82 3.41 -6.74 3.39
C LYS A 82 4.10 -6.53 4.72
N ALA A 83 5.38 -6.86 4.79
CA ALA A 83 6.13 -6.68 6.02
C ALA A 83 6.19 -5.21 6.41
N GLN A 84 6.36 -4.33 5.44
CA GLN A 84 6.39 -2.90 5.72
C GLN A 84 5.04 -2.39 6.22
N LEU A 85 3.95 -2.84 5.60
CA LEU A 85 2.61 -2.42 6.04
C LEU A 85 2.37 -2.87 7.47
N THR A 86 2.80 -4.07 7.80
CA THR A 86 2.66 -4.59 9.15
C THR A 86 3.52 -3.81 10.13
N GLU A 87 4.76 -3.58 9.75
CA GLU A 87 5.70 -2.88 10.62
C GLU A 87 5.24 -1.45 10.91
N TRP A 88 4.67 -0.78 9.91
CA TRP A 88 4.22 0.59 10.07
C TRP A 88 2.79 0.68 10.63
N GLY A 89 2.16 -0.46 10.87
CA GLY A 89 0.83 -0.47 11.47
C GLY A 89 -0.27 0.05 10.55
N ILE A 90 -0.14 -0.14 9.25
CA ILE A 90 -1.13 0.32 8.29
C ILE A 90 -2.24 -0.71 8.20
N LYS A 91 -3.44 -0.32 8.61
CA LYS A 91 -4.60 -1.21 8.55
C LYS A 91 -5.17 -1.17 7.15
N HIS A 92 -5.43 -2.32 6.59
CA HIS A 92 -5.95 -2.39 5.23
C HIS A 92 -6.62 -3.73 4.99
N HIS A 93 -7.40 -3.82 3.91
CA HIS A 93 -8.05 -5.05 3.53
C HIS A 93 -7.38 -5.72 2.34
N LYS A 94 -6.88 -4.92 1.41
CA LYS A 94 -6.25 -5.47 0.22
C LYS A 94 -4.99 -4.71 -0.13
N LEU A 95 -4.04 -5.42 -0.68
CA LEU A 95 -2.82 -4.83 -1.22
C LEU A 95 -2.78 -5.20 -2.70
N VAL A 96 -2.77 -4.19 -3.57
CA VAL A 96 -2.73 -4.39 -5.01
C VAL A 96 -1.41 -3.87 -5.53
N MET A 97 -0.61 -4.75 -6.10
CA MET A 97 0.68 -4.39 -6.62
C MET A 97 0.64 -4.38 -8.14
N GLY A 98 1.60 -3.69 -8.75
CA GLY A 98 1.61 -3.62 -10.18
C GLY A 98 0.59 -2.65 -10.76
N LYS A 99 0.34 -1.61 -10.02
CA LYS A 99 -0.67 -0.61 -10.40
C LYS A 99 -0.50 -0.05 -11.81
#